data_f14bb35224acbb39e8a7a8f4a229861a
#
_entry.id   f14bb35224acbb39e8a7a8f4a229861a
#
_cell.length_a   1.000
_cell.length_b   1.000
_cell.length_c   1.000
_cell.angle_alpha   90.00
_cell.angle_beta   90.00
_cell.angle_gamma   90.00
#
_symmetry.space_group_name_H-M   'P 1'
#
loop_
_entity.id
_entity.type
_entity.pdbx_description
1 polymer ?
#
loop_
_entity_poly.entity_id
_entity_poly.type
_entity_poly.pdbx_seq_one_letter_code
_entity_poly.pdbx_strand_id
1 'polypeptide(L)'
;MDFEALLKFVEPYLDVDFRPPPFDPTIAATVLPVAGRSQMMHDRLLRWHNGFYALNGLLHVLGSCGTPPNHSILSWNDPAGWRRSFGPIFEGCIFFAQTAFGDQFGYRGGKIVRLRALEGRVDAMAASIEEWLQTVILDPDFALDRRLFEACVKSHGPLPHGGHFAPTMPYDPTIPLDPSRMQVTPTRDSMETKGELVRSGLYRRRSSMSFRPIS
;
A
#
# COMPACT_ATOMS: atom_id res chain seq x y z
N MET A 1 -22.12 -9.12 2.46
CA MET A 1 -21.48 -9.72 3.67
C MET A 1 -21.45 -8.61 4.71
N ASP A 2 -21.85 -8.86 5.96
CA ASP A 2 -21.63 -7.86 7.00
C ASP A 2 -20.13 -7.76 7.35
N PHE A 3 -19.76 -6.68 8.07
CA PHE A 3 -18.34 -6.40 8.32
C PHE A 3 -17.69 -7.44 9.24
N GLU A 4 -18.41 -7.98 10.22
CA GLU A 4 -17.89 -9.03 11.12
C GLU A 4 -17.64 -10.36 10.38
N ALA A 5 -18.54 -10.73 9.49
CA ALA A 5 -18.34 -11.89 8.64
C ALA A 5 -17.15 -11.70 7.69
N LEU A 6 -16.92 -10.46 7.21
CA LEU A 6 -15.76 -10.13 6.40
C LEU A 6 -14.45 -10.25 7.19
N LEU A 7 -14.40 -9.76 8.44
CA LEU A 7 -13.21 -9.89 9.28
C LEU A 7 -12.87 -11.36 9.56
N LYS A 8 -13.86 -12.19 9.89
CA LYS A 8 -13.69 -13.64 10.05
C LYS A 8 -13.20 -14.32 8.77
N PHE A 9 -13.61 -13.82 7.62
CA PHE A 9 -13.13 -14.34 6.33
C PHE A 9 -11.68 -13.98 6.05
N VAL A 10 -11.21 -12.82 6.56
CA VAL A 10 -9.82 -12.37 6.42
C VAL A 10 -8.86 -13.06 7.38
N GLU A 11 -9.36 -13.46 8.57
CA GLU A 11 -8.55 -14.01 9.67
C GLU A 11 -7.57 -15.13 9.26
N PRO A 12 -7.94 -16.12 8.42
CA PRO A 12 -7.02 -17.17 7.97
C PRO A 12 -5.84 -16.69 7.11
N TYR A 13 -5.91 -15.47 6.59
CA TYR A 13 -4.87 -14.88 5.74
C TYR A 13 -3.89 -13.99 6.51
N LEU A 14 -4.11 -13.79 7.82
CA LEU A 14 -3.20 -13.00 8.66
C LEU A 14 -1.87 -13.73 8.86
N ASP A 15 -0.78 -12.96 8.84
CA ASP A 15 0.54 -13.48 9.12
C ASP A 15 0.69 -13.67 10.64
N VAL A 16 0.76 -14.93 11.07
CA VAL A 16 0.74 -15.33 12.50
C VAL A 16 1.97 -14.86 13.28
N ASP A 17 3.08 -14.61 12.61
CA ASP A 17 4.32 -14.15 13.23
C ASP A 17 4.30 -12.65 13.57
N PHE A 18 3.29 -11.92 13.07
CA PHE A 18 3.12 -10.52 13.36
C PHE A 18 2.19 -10.31 14.56
N ARG A 19 2.70 -9.63 15.58
CA ARG A 19 1.91 -9.25 16.76
C ARG A 19 1.65 -7.75 16.75
N PRO A 20 0.41 -7.31 16.45
CA PRO A 20 0.10 -5.89 16.45
C PRO A 20 0.21 -5.31 17.87
N PRO A 21 0.60 -4.03 18.01
CA PRO A 21 0.56 -3.34 19.29
C PRO A 21 -0.90 -3.14 19.76
N PRO A 22 -1.14 -2.87 21.04
CA PRO A 22 -2.47 -2.55 21.54
C PRO A 22 -3.08 -1.36 20.76
N PHE A 23 -4.40 -1.42 20.53
CA PHE A 23 -5.12 -0.33 19.89
C PHE A 23 -5.19 0.91 20.79
N ASP A 24 -4.82 2.07 20.26
CA ASP A 24 -4.96 3.36 20.93
C ASP A 24 -6.03 4.21 20.23
N PRO A 25 -7.21 4.38 20.84
CA PRO A 25 -8.30 5.11 20.24
C PRO A 25 -8.04 6.62 20.07
N THR A 26 -7.15 7.19 20.90
CA THR A 26 -6.78 8.62 20.82
C THR A 26 -5.99 8.91 19.57
N ILE A 27 -5.07 8.02 19.22
CA ILE A 27 -4.27 8.15 18.00
C ILE A 27 -5.15 7.91 16.77
N ALA A 28 -5.99 6.89 16.78
CA ALA A 28 -6.89 6.59 15.67
C ALA A 28 -7.82 7.77 15.32
N ALA A 29 -8.39 8.43 16.32
CA ALA A 29 -9.26 9.60 16.14
C ALA A 29 -8.54 10.82 15.53
N THR A 30 -7.24 10.94 15.75
CA THR A 30 -6.45 12.12 15.32
C THR A 30 -5.97 11.99 13.87
N VAL A 31 -5.88 10.76 13.35
CA VAL A 31 -5.14 10.47 12.11
C VAL A 31 -6.04 10.35 10.88
N LEU A 32 -7.30 10.01 11.07
CA LEU A 32 -8.22 9.80 9.95
C LEU A 32 -9.10 11.05 9.73
N PRO A 33 -8.78 11.90 8.75
CA PRO A 33 -9.64 13.02 8.38
C PRO A 33 -10.87 12.55 7.60
N VAL A 34 -11.35 11.35 7.93
CA VAL A 34 -12.51 10.72 7.32
C VAL A 34 -13.60 10.72 8.35
N ALA A 35 -14.67 11.44 8.06
CA ALA A 35 -15.84 11.49 8.96
C ALA A 35 -16.86 10.38 8.64
N GLY A 36 -17.70 10.05 9.61
CA GLY A 36 -18.86 9.19 9.40
C GLY A 36 -18.55 7.70 9.30
N ARG A 37 -19.25 7.00 8.40
CA ARG A 37 -19.20 5.53 8.29
C ARG A 37 -17.78 4.99 8.02
N SER A 38 -17.01 5.65 7.16
CA SER A 38 -15.67 5.19 6.81
C SER A 38 -14.73 5.20 8.00
N GLN A 39 -14.79 6.23 8.85
CA GLN A 39 -14.03 6.28 10.11
C GLN A 39 -14.44 5.15 11.05
N MET A 40 -15.75 5.00 11.27
CA MET A 40 -16.27 3.95 12.16
C MET A 40 -15.83 2.54 11.72
N MET A 41 -15.86 2.25 10.42
CA MET A 41 -15.46 0.94 9.92
C MET A 41 -13.94 0.75 10.01
N HIS A 42 -13.16 1.79 9.79
CA HIS A 42 -11.71 1.73 9.97
C HIS A 42 -11.34 1.52 11.45
N ASP A 43 -11.99 2.22 12.37
CA ASP A 43 -11.81 2.01 13.81
C ASP A 43 -12.15 0.57 14.23
N ARG A 44 -13.22 -0.03 13.66
CA ARG A 44 -13.53 -1.45 13.89
C ARG A 44 -12.44 -2.37 13.38
N LEU A 45 -11.86 -2.09 12.20
CA LEU A 45 -10.73 -2.86 11.66
C LEU A 45 -9.53 -2.80 12.60
N LEU A 46 -9.16 -1.60 13.09
CA LEU A 46 -8.03 -1.42 14.00
C LEU A 46 -8.29 -2.01 15.39
N ARG A 47 -9.54 -2.04 15.87
CA ARG A 47 -9.91 -2.71 17.12
C ARG A 47 -9.83 -4.22 17.01
N TRP A 48 -10.13 -4.77 15.84
CA TRP A 48 -9.99 -6.19 15.56
C TRP A 48 -8.49 -6.58 15.48
N HIS A 49 -7.71 -5.85 14.66
CA HIS A 49 -6.25 -5.95 14.60
C HIS A 49 -5.66 -4.56 14.37
N ASN A 50 -4.84 -4.08 15.32
CA ASN A 50 -4.21 -2.75 15.24
C ASN A 50 -3.00 -2.74 14.31
N GLY A 51 -3.29 -2.81 13.01
CA GLY A 51 -2.33 -3.08 11.95
C GLY A 51 -2.04 -4.58 11.82
N PHE A 52 -1.80 -5.05 10.61
CA PHE A 52 -1.47 -6.45 10.35
C PHE A 52 -0.78 -6.62 9.01
N TYR A 53 -0.07 -7.72 8.89
CA TYR A 53 0.35 -8.28 7.61
C TYR A 53 -0.58 -9.43 7.24
N ALA A 54 -0.81 -9.60 5.94
CA ALA A 54 -1.63 -10.69 5.41
C ALA A 54 -1.06 -11.19 4.10
N LEU A 55 -1.47 -12.43 3.72
CA LEU A 55 -1.05 -13.08 2.48
C LEU A 55 0.48 -13.21 2.39
N ASN A 56 1.12 -13.61 3.50
CA ASN A 56 2.58 -13.77 3.63
C ASN A 56 3.37 -12.47 3.36
N GLY A 57 2.86 -11.32 3.82
CA GLY A 57 3.49 -10.01 3.65
C GLY A 57 3.12 -9.29 2.35
N LEU A 58 2.25 -9.86 1.51
CA LEU A 58 1.78 -9.20 0.29
C LEU A 58 0.97 -7.93 0.60
N LEU A 59 0.21 -7.94 1.70
CA LEU A 59 -0.54 -6.80 2.22
C LEU A 59 -0.03 -6.42 3.61
N HIS A 60 0.19 -5.13 3.83
CA HIS A 60 0.41 -4.55 5.15
C HIS A 60 -0.63 -3.46 5.43
N VAL A 61 -1.46 -3.66 6.44
CA VAL A 61 -2.38 -2.65 6.97
C VAL A 61 -1.71 -1.96 8.15
N LEU A 62 -1.69 -0.62 8.13
CA LEU A 62 -1.04 0.22 9.13
C LEU A 62 -1.89 0.31 10.40
N GLY A 63 -1.24 0.33 11.55
CA GLY A 63 -1.90 0.46 12.85
C GLY A 63 -2.06 1.92 13.32
N SER A 64 -2.73 2.10 14.46
CA SER A 64 -2.84 3.41 15.13
C SER A 64 -1.54 3.82 15.82
N CYS A 65 -0.69 2.85 16.21
CA CYS A 65 0.59 3.09 16.88
C CYS A 65 1.61 2.03 16.43
N GLY A 66 2.88 2.32 16.60
CA GLY A 66 3.96 1.41 16.30
C GLY A 66 5.20 2.10 15.75
N THR A 67 6.27 1.31 15.71
CA THR A 67 7.56 1.66 15.09
C THR A 67 7.81 0.74 13.91
N PRO A 68 8.74 1.04 12.98
CA PRO A 68 9.13 0.07 11.98
C PRO A 68 9.48 -1.29 12.61
N PRO A 69 9.05 -2.43 12.01
CA PRO A 69 8.34 -2.58 10.75
C PRO A 69 6.84 -2.26 10.78
N ASN A 70 6.29 -1.86 11.93
CA ASN A 70 4.87 -1.59 12.17
C ASN A 70 4.57 -0.11 12.05
N HIS A 71 4.76 0.48 10.91
CA HIS A 71 4.48 1.90 10.73
C HIS A 71 3.06 2.24 11.19
N SER A 72 2.94 3.27 12.04
CA SER A 72 1.61 3.82 12.34
C SER A 72 1.11 4.66 11.16
N ILE A 73 -0.22 4.73 11.03
CA ILE A 73 -0.85 5.61 10.03
C ILE A 73 -0.30 7.04 10.17
N LEU A 74 -0.11 7.52 11.41
CA LEU A 74 0.41 8.86 11.68
C LEU A 74 1.84 9.05 11.14
N SER A 75 2.77 8.21 11.55
CA SER A 75 4.17 8.33 11.14
C SER A 75 4.38 8.06 9.65
N TRP A 76 3.56 7.17 9.08
CA TRP A 76 3.64 6.85 7.66
C TRP A 76 3.16 7.99 6.78
N ASN A 77 2.16 8.74 7.24
CA ASN A 77 1.61 9.88 6.52
C ASN A 77 2.30 11.23 6.83
N ASP A 78 3.38 11.22 7.60
CA ASP A 78 4.15 12.43 7.86
C ASP A 78 4.62 13.09 6.53
N PRO A 79 4.21 14.33 6.25
CA PRO A 79 4.61 15.03 5.03
C PRO A 79 6.12 15.26 4.93
N ALA A 80 6.85 15.29 6.04
CA ALA A 80 8.29 15.40 6.08
C ALA A 80 9.02 14.08 5.79
N GLY A 81 8.28 12.95 5.81
CA GLY A 81 8.80 11.61 5.50
C GLY A 81 8.93 11.35 3.99
N TRP A 82 8.74 10.09 3.62
CA TRP A 82 8.82 9.62 2.22
C TRP A 82 7.91 10.37 1.24
N ARG A 83 6.79 10.93 1.73
CA ARG A 83 5.80 11.66 0.93
C ARG A 83 6.40 12.86 0.19
N ARG A 84 7.37 13.55 0.80
CA ARG A 84 8.04 14.71 0.18
C ARG A 84 8.74 14.37 -1.14
N SER A 85 9.18 13.10 -1.30
CA SER A 85 9.87 12.65 -2.52
C SER A 85 8.94 12.61 -3.73
N PHE A 86 7.63 12.47 -3.51
CA PHE A 86 6.63 12.47 -4.59
C PHE A 86 6.06 13.87 -4.93
N GLY A 87 6.28 14.86 -4.07
CA GLY A 87 5.67 16.19 -4.22
C GLY A 87 4.15 16.20 -3.95
N PRO A 88 3.35 17.06 -4.63
CA PRO A 88 1.94 17.31 -4.29
C PRO A 88 0.96 16.23 -4.74
N ILE A 89 1.43 15.13 -5.35
CA ILE A 89 0.56 14.06 -5.90
C ILE A 89 -0.41 13.49 -4.84
N PHE A 90 -0.03 13.55 -3.57
CA PHE A 90 -0.77 12.96 -2.44
C PHE A 90 -1.60 13.96 -1.65
N GLU A 91 -1.79 15.15 -2.17
CA GLU A 91 -2.60 16.15 -1.48
C GLU A 91 -4.00 15.59 -1.23
N GLY A 92 -4.45 15.70 0.02
CA GLY A 92 -5.72 15.15 0.48
C GLY A 92 -5.79 13.62 0.62
N CYS A 93 -4.67 12.88 0.44
CA CYS A 93 -4.61 11.45 0.68
C CYS A 93 -4.09 11.14 2.10
N ILE A 94 -4.73 10.17 2.77
CA ILE A 94 -4.23 9.54 4.00
C ILE A 94 -4.15 8.04 3.73
N PHE A 95 -2.95 7.50 3.72
CA PHE A 95 -2.68 6.09 3.45
C PHE A 95 -2.81 5.26 4.72
N PHE A 96 -3.46 4.10 4.61
CA PHE A 96 -3.71 3.19 5.72
C PHE A 96 -3.22 1.76 5.44
N ALA A 97 -2.86 1.44 4.21
CA ALA A 97 -2.32 0.13 3.85
C ALA A 97 -1.38 0.24 2.66
N GLN A 98 -0.54 -0.79 2.47
CA GLN A 98 0.41 -0.89 1.36
C GLN A 98 0.57 -2.32 0.88
N THR A 99 1.01 -2.47 -0.38
CA THR A 99 1.39 -3.75 -0.96
C THR A 99 2.88 -4.04 -0.73
N ALA A 100 3.29 -5.30 -0.95
CA ALA A 100 4.69 -5.71 -0.98
C ALA A 100 5.56 -4.94 -2.00
N PHE A 101 4.93 -4.26 -2.95
CA PHE A 101 5.60 -3.45 -3.99
C PHE A 101 5.57 -1.95 -3.69
N GLY A 102 4.98 -1.54 -2.58
CA GLY A 102 4.89 -0.16 -2.13
C GLY A 102 3.74 0.64 -2.73
N ASP A 103 2.81 0.03 -3.47
CA ASP A 103 1.55 0.70 -3.77
C ASP A 103 0.79 0.95 -2.48
N GLN A 104 0.15 2.12 -2.37
CA GLN A 104 -0.52 2.54 -1.15
C GLN A 104 -2.03 2.58 -1.34
N PHE A 105 -2.78 2.16 -0.33
CA PHE A 105 -4.22 2.37 -0.24
C PHE A 105 -4.52 3.44 0.79
N GLY A 106 -5.38 4.38 0.44
CA GLY A 106 -5.69 5.51 1.31
C GLY A 106 -7.05 6.12 1.03
N TYR A 107 -7.44 7.05 1.89
CA TYR A 107 -8.63 7.86 1.72
C TYR A 107 -8.33 9.13 0.95
N ARG A 108 -9.19 9.48 0.00
CA ARG A 108 -9.22 10.77 -0.70
C ARG A 108 -10.65 11.13 -1.05
N GLY A 109 -11.13 12.26 -0.55
CA GLY A 109 -12.51 12.72 -0.83
C GLY A 109 -13.60 11.72 -0.42
N GLY A 110 -13.41 11.00 0.71
CA GLY A 110 -14.36 10.02 1.23
C GLY A 110 -14.38 8.66 0.52
N LYS A 111 -13.53 8.46 -0.50
CA LYS A 111 -13.36 7.20 -1.22
C LYS A 111 -12.01 6.59 -0.92
N ILE A 112 -11.85 5.30 -1.20
CA ILE A 112 -10.56 4.64 -1.17
C ILE A 112 -9.90 4.74 -2.53
N VAL A 113 -8.62 5.12 -2.51
CA VAL A 113 -7.77 5.25 -3.68
C VAL A 113 -6.57 4.32 -3.57
N ARG A 114 -6.03 3.88 -4.71
CA ARG A 114 -4.72 3.22 -4.82
C ARG A 114 -3.72 4.19 -5.43
N LEU A 115 -2.62 4.44 -4.74
CA LEU A 115 -1.43 5.01 -5.34
C LEU A 115 -0.62 3.89 -5.99
N ARG A 116 -0.38 3.98 -7.27
CA ARG A 116 0.63 3.20 -7.96
C ARG A 116 1.98 3.88 -7.82
N ALA A 117 2.78 3.38 -6.89
CA ALA A 117 3.96 4.09 -6.42
C ALA A 117 5.02 4.30 -7.51
N LEU A 118 5.24 3.30 -8.37
CA LEU A 118 6.19 3.42 -9.49
C LEU A 118 5.70 4.37 -10.59
N GLU A 119 4.38 4.51 -10.77
CA GLU A 119 3.79 5.36 -11.81
C GLU A 119 3.52 6.79 -11.32
N GLY A 120 3.51 7.01 -10.01
CA GLY A 120 3.09 8.28 -9.42
C GLY A 120 1.64 8.65 -9.74
N ARG A 121 0.76 7.64 -9.88
CA ARG A 121 -0.65 7.81 -10.24
C ARG A 121 -1.55 7.36 -9.11
N VAL A 122 -2.61 8.12 -8.88
CA VAL A 122 -3.64 7.80 -7.89
C VAL A 122 -4.94 7.46 -8.63
N ASP A 123 -5.41 6.23 -8.45
CA ASP A 123 -6.63 5.71 -9.07
C ASP A 123 -7.72 5.50 -8.01
N ALA A 124 -9.00 5.63 -8.39
CA ALA A 124 -10.11 5.19 -7.54
C ALA A 124 -10.05 3.66 -7.39
N MET A 125 -10.26 3.15 -6.15
CA MET A 125 -10.17 1.73 -5.85
C MET A 125 -11.49 1.16 -5.33
N ALA A 126 -12.10 1.81 -4.35
CA ALA A 126 -13.33 1.36 -3.73
C ALA A 126 -14.12 2.54 -3.12
N ALA A 127 -15.42 2.35 -2.92
CA ALA A 127 -16.27 3.34 -2.28
C ALA A 127 -16.22 3.24 -0.74
N SER A 128 -15.82 2.09 -0.19
CA SER A 128 -15.76 1.85 1.26
C SER A 128 -14.62 0.89 1.62
N ILE A 129 -14.29 0.81 2.92
CA ILE A 129 -13.27 -0.12 3.42
C ILE A 129 -13.73 -1.57 3.30
N GLU A 130 -15.02 -1.83 3.39
CA GLU A 130 -15.60 -3.15 3.19
C GLU A 130 -15.40 -3.63 1.74
N GLU A 131 -15.71 -2.77 0.77
CA GLU A 131 -15.51 -3.07 -0.65
C GLU A 131 -14.03 -3.26 -0.97
N TRP A 132 -13.16 -2.40 -0.43
CA TRP A 132 -11.72 -2.53 -0.58
C TRP A 132 -11.22 -3.86 -0.04
N LEU A 133 -11.59 -4.22 1.19
CA LEU A 133 -11.13 -5.45 1.83
C LEU A 133 -11.64 -6.69 1.10
N GLN A 134 -12.90 -6.67 0.61
CA GLN A 134 -13.44 -7.73 -0.24
C GLN A 134 -12.63 -7.87 -1.52
N THR A 135 -12.33 -6.78 -2.22
CA THR A 135 -11.55 -6.79 -3.46
C THR A 135 -10.16 -7.35 -3.23
N VAL A 136 -9.48 -6.91 -2.17
CA VAL A 136 -8.13 -7.35 -1.83
C VAL A 136 -8.04 -8.85 -1.56
N ILE A 137 -9.05 -9.41 -0.88
CA ILE A 137 -9.03 -10.84 -0.50
C ILE A 137 -9.58 -11.73 -1.62
N LEU A 138 -10.61 -11.30 -2.35
CA LEU A 138 -11.24 -12.12 -3.38
C LEU A 138 -10.49 -12.07 -4.71
N ASP A 139 -9.82 -10.95 -5.01
CA ASP A 139 -9.02 -10.80 -6.22
C ASP A 139 -7.64 -10.16 -5.91
N PRO A 140 -6.78 -10.89 -5.18
CA PRO A 140 -5.45 -10.38 -4.82
C PRO A 140 -4.51 -10.24 -6.03
N ASP A 141 -4.78 -10.89 -7.15
CA ASP A 141 -4.02 -10.67 -8.39
C ASP A 141 -4.26 -9.26 -8.92
N PHE A 142 -5.50 -8.81 -8.99
CA PHE A 142 -5.86 -7.46 -9.41
C PHE A 142 -5.42 -6.39 -8.39
N ALA A 143 -5.71 -6.64 -7.11
CA ALA A 143 -5.53 -5.64 -6.07
C ALA A 143 -4.07 -5.49 -5.61
N LEU A 144 -3.29 -6.57 -5.60
CA LEU A 144 -1.99 -6.65 -4.93
C LEU A 144 -0.85 -7.16 -5.80
N ASP A 145 -1.11 -7.56 -7.06
CA ASP A 145 -0.14 -8.20 -7.95
C ASP A 145 0.43 -9.53 -7.38
N ARG A 146 -0.45 -10.39 -6.85
CA ARG A 146 -0.12 -11.63 -6.15
C ARG A 146 0.82 -12.54 -6.94
N ARG A 147 0.59 -12.75 -8.25
CA ARG A 147 1.43 -13.62 -9.08
C ARG A 147 2.88 -13.13 -9.15
N LEU A 148 3.06 -11.81 -9.27
CA LEU A 148 4.39 -11.21 -9.24
C LEU A 148 5.04 -11.42 -7.86
N PHE A 149 4.27 -11.26 -6.78
CA PHE A 149 4.76 -11.49 -5.42
C PHE A 149 5.23 -12.93 -5.21
N GLU A 150 4.42 -13.92 -5.60
CA GLU A 150 4.78 -15.34 -5.49
C GLU A 150 6.06 -15.67 -6.28
N ALA A 151 6.23 -15.07 -7.46
CA ALA A 151 7.45 -15.21 -8.26
C ALA A 151 8.67 -14.54 -7.60
N CYS A 152 8.49 -13.37 -6.96
CA CYS A 152 9.56 -12.70 -6.20
C CYS A 152 9.96 -13.53 -4.96
N VAL A 153 8.98 -14.04 -4.21
CA VAL A 153 9.25 -14.92 -3.06
C VAL A 153 10.01 -16.17 -3.48
N LYS A 154 9.65 -16.77 -4.62
CA LYS A 154 10.39 -17.93 -5.17
C LYS A 154 11.84 -17.58 -5.51
N SER A 155 12.10 -16.37 -5.98
CA SER A 155 13.45 -15.94 -6.41
C SER A 155 14.33 -15.42 -5.27
N HIS A 156 13.73 -14.77 -4.27
CA HIS A 156 14.47 -14.02 -3.24
C HIS A 156 14.20 -14.50 -1.81
N GLY A 157 13.29 -15.46 -1.62
CA GLY A 157 12.82 -15.87 -0.31
C GLY A 157 11.66 -15.00 0.23
N PRO A 158 11.16 -15.31 1.43
CA PRO A 158 10.07 -14.59 2.07
C PRO A 158 10.38 -13.11 2.26
N LEU A 159 9.38 -12.25 2.05
CA LEU A 159 9.52 -10.82 2.31
C LEU A 159 9.49 -10.56 3.82
N PRO A 160 10.54 -9.96 4.42
CA PRO A 160 10.50 -9.60 5.83
C PRO A 160 9.51 -8.47 6.09
N HIS A 161 8.90 -8.45 7.27
CA HIS A 161 8.05 -7.32 7.69
C HIS A 161 8.86 -6.01 7.64
N GLY A 162 8.27 -4.96 7.09
CA GLY A 162 8.96 -3.67 6.86
C GLY A 162 9.81 -3.64 5.59
N GLY A 163 9.75 -4.67 4.74
CA GLY A 163 10.38 -4.71 3.43
C GLY A 163 9.41 -4.48 2.27
N HIS A 164 9.95 -4.07 1.13
CA HIS A 164 9.30 -4.08 -0.17
C HIS A 164 10.17 -4.83 -1.18
N PHE A 165 9.56 -5.51 -2.11
CA PHE A 165 10.22 -5.86 -3.37
C PHE A 165 10.28 -4.62 -4.25
N ALA A 166 11.48 -4.13 -4.51
CA ALA A 166 11.73 -2.97 -5.36
C ALA A 166 12.57 -3.39 -6.58
N PRO A 167 12.31 -2.82 -7.78
CA PRO A 167 13.14 -3.14 -8.94
C PRO A 167 14.57 -2.63 -8.72
N THR A 168 15.56 -3.43 -9.16
CA THR A 168 16.94 -2.98 -9.23
C THR A 168 17.08 -1.90 -10.30
N MET A 169 17.87 -0.88 -10.00
CA MET A 169 18.06 0.24 -10.92
C MET A 169 19.15 -0.08 -11.98
N PRO A 170 19.07 0.43 -13.19
CA PRO A 170 17.98 1.27 -13.74
C PRO A 170 16.74 0.46 -14.10
N TYR A 171 15.56 1.02 -13.80
CA TYR A 171 14.26 0.40 -14.11
C TYR A 171 13.61 1.09 -15.32
N ASP A 172 13.14 0.29 -16.27
CA ASP A 172 12.38 0.76 -17.43
C ASP A 172 10.87 0.46 -17.24
N PRO A 173 10.04 1.48 -17.07
CA PRO A 173 8.60 1.31 -16.83
C PRO A 173 7.81 0.74 -18.01
N THR A 174 8.40 0.67 -19.21
CA THR A 174 7.78 0.08 -20.39
C THR A 174 7.91 -1.44 -20.44
N ILE A 175 8.75 -1.99 -19.58
CA ILE A 175 9.00 -3.43 -19.48
C ILE A 175 8.27 -3.96 -18.22
N PRO A 176 7.53 -5.08 -18.31
CA PRO A 176 6.97 -5.72 -17.13
C PRO A 176 8.02 -5.97 -16.04
N LEU A 177 7.63 -5.87 -14.78
CA LEU A 177 8.52 -6.19 -13.67
C LEU A 177 9.00 -7.64 -13.76
N ASP A 178 10.31 -7.82 -13.75
CA ASP A 178 10.96 -9.12 -13.77
C ASP A 178 11.30 -9.52 -12.32
N PRO A 179 10.75 -10.62 -11.78
CA PRO A 179 11.05 -11.08 -10.43
C PRO A 179 12.54 -11.23 -10.15
N SER A 180 13.35 -11.67 -11.14
CA SER A 180 14.80 -11.85 -10.99
C SER A 180 15.57 -10.52 -10.83
N ARG A 181 14.96 -9.41 -11.21
CA ARG A 181 15.50 -8.04 -11.12
C ARG A 181 14.88 -7.23 -9.98
N MET A 182 14.26 -7.90 -9.04
CA MET A 182 13.77 -7.28 -7.81
C MET A 182 14.81 -7.45 -6.69
N GLN A 183 14.70 -6.61 -5.68
CA GLN A 183 15.48 -6.71 -4.43
C GLN A 183 14.60 -6.35 -3.24
N VAL A 184 14.92 -6.91 -2.08
CA VAL A 184 14.28 -6.50 -0.82
C VAL A 184 14.91 -5.20 -0.35
N THR A 185 14.07 -4.19 -0.10
CA THR A 185 14.47 -2.85 0.34
C THR A 185 13.58 -2.43 1.51
N PRO A 186 14.09 -1.74 2.56
CA PRO A 186 13.24 -1.18 3.60
C PRO A 186 12.12 -0.32 3.00
N THR A 187 10.91 -0.42 3.57
CA THR A 187 9.72 0.23 2.98
C THR A 187 9.90 1.72 2.75
N ARG A 188 10.50 2.43 3.69
CA ARG A 188 10.72 3.88 3.60
C ARG A 188 11.67 4.23 2.46
N ASP A 189 12.82 3.57 2.39
CA ASP A 189 13.86 3.81 1.37
C ASP A 189 13.31 3.52 -0.02
N SER A 190 12.57 2.41 -0.14
CA SER A 190 11.85 2.04 -1.37
C SER A 190 10.88 3.12 -1.82
N MET A 191 10.10 3.72 -0.90
CA MET A 191 9.16 4.78 -1.22
C MET A 191 9.87 6.09 -1.58
N GLU A 192 10.93 6.46 -0.87
CA GLU A 192 11.72 7.66 -1.18
C GLU A 192 12.32 7.56 -2.59
N THR A 193 12.93 6.42 -2.93
CA THR A 193 13.49 6.17 -4.28
C THR A 193 12.42 6.26 -5.37
N LYS A 194 11.24 5.63 -5.17
CA LYS A 194 10.13 5.70 -6.13
C LYS A 194 9.63 7.12 -6.32
N GLY A 195 9.51 7.89 -5.23
CA GLY A 195 9.11 9.29 -5.30
C GLY A 195 10.07 10.16 -6.10
N GLU A 196 11.37 9.97 -5.92
CA GLU A 196 12.40 10.66 -6.69
C GLU A 196 12.32 10.33 -8.19
N LEU A 197 12.13 9.06 -8.52
CA LEU A 197 11.92 8.61 -9.90
C LEU A 197 10.69 9.27 -10.54
N VAL A 198 9.56 9.28 -9.83
CA VAL A 198 8.32 9.90 -10.30
C VAL A 198 8.53 11.41 -10.51
N ARG A 199 9.18 12.10 -9.55
CA ARG A 199 9.43 13.54 -9.62
C ARG A 199 10.42 13.92 -10.73
N SER A 200 11.41 13.07 -11.02
CA SER A 200 12.36 13.30 -12.11
C SER A 200 11.70 13.30 -13.49
N GLY A 201 10.45 12.83 -13.58
CA GLY A 201 9.68 12.77 -14.82
C GLY A 201 10.18 11.73 -15.82
N LEU A 202 11.11 10.87 -15.43
CA LEU A 202 11.62 9.78 -16.28
C LEU A 202 10.50 8.88 -16.79
N TYR A 203 9.46 8.68 -15.97
CA TYR A 203 8.26 7.93 -16.34
C TYR A 203 7.35 8.66 -17.32
N ARG A 204 7.18 9.98 -17.18
CA ARG A 204 6.25 10.77 -18.04
C ARG A 204 6.76 10.96 -19.46
N ARG A 205 8.08 11.07 -19.66
CA ARG A 205 8.67 11.33 -20.97
C ARG A 205 8.52 10.17 -21.94
N ARG A 206 8.40 8.93 -21.45
CA ARG A 206 8.27 7.73 -22.31
C ARG A 206 6.82 7.39 -22.65
N SER A 207 5.87 7.61 -21.75
CA SER A 207 4.44 7.41 -22.05
C SER A 207 3.88 8.34 -23.14
N SER A 208 4.46 9.54 -23.31
CA SER A 208 4.06 10.49 -24.35
C SER A 208 4.66 10.18 -25.74
N MET A 209 5.63 9.27 -25.82
CA MET A 209 6.23 8.88 -27.11
C MET A 209 5.51 7.71 -27.81
N SER A 210 4.58 7.03 -27.16
CA SER A 210 3.95 5.80 -27.69
C SER A 210 2.63 6.00 -28.44
N PHE A 211 2.14 7.23 -28.62
CA PHE A 211 0.95 7.51 -29.44
C PHE A 211 1.28 8.46 -30.57
N ARG A 212 1.93 7.95 -31.63
CA ARG A 212 1.70 8.50 -32.98
C ARG A 212 0.72 7.57 -33.70
N PRO A 213 -0.49 8.00 -34.06
CA PRO A 213 -1.31 7.25 -34.99
C PRO A 213 -0.57 7.22 -36.32
N ILE A 214 -0.39 6.03 -36.83
CA ILE A 214 0.05 5.85 -38.24
C ILE A 214 -1.13 6.28 -39.09
N SER A 215 -0.96 7.38 -39.80
CA SER A 215 -1.88 7.88 -40.84
C SER A 215 -1.83 6.98 -42.07
#